data_87be68d2506b39aba2415ac5555c2c98
#
_entry.id   87be68d2506b39aba2415ac5555c2c98
#
_cell.length_a   1.000
_cell.length_b   1.000
_cell.length_c   1.000
_cell.angle_alpha   90.00
_cell.angle_beta   90.00
_cell.angle_gamma   90.00
#
_symmetry.space_group_name_H-M   'P 1'
#
loop_
_entity.id
_entity.type
_entity.pdbx_description
1 polymer ?
#
loop_
_entity_poly.entity_id
_entity_poly.type
_entity_poly.pdbx_seq_one_letter_code
_entity_poly.pdbx_strand_id
1 'polypeptide(L)'
;MADTFLTNQFLIAMPGLSDPNFAQTVTLVCEHNAQGALGIVINRPCPMTLGEVFDQLGLDATRSTVSGDAVLQGGPVQTDRGFVLHSPDQRWESTLPVSNRLHLTTSRDVLDALARGEGPKSVVVALGYAGWDAGQLEAEVSQNAWLTVPMDERLLFETPIEDRWQAAGRLLGVNLLHLSSDAGHA
;
A
#
# COMPACT_ATOMS: atom_id res chain seq x y z
N MET A 1 1.68 -19.87 22.25
CA MET A 1 1.73 -18.43 22.04
C MET A 1 1.22 -18.08 20.65
N ALA A 2 0.31 -17.15 20.57
CA ALA A 2 -0.18 -16.72 19.26
C ALA A 2 0.90 -15.95 18.53
N ASP A 3 1.10 -16.25 17.27
CA ASP A 3 1.99 -15.45 16.43
C ASP A 3 1.40 -14.06 16.26
N THR A 4 2.27 -13.05 16.27
CA THR A 4 1.84 -11.69 16.03
C THR A 4 1.83 -11.43 14.54
N PHE A 5 0.63 -11.33 13.97
CA PHE A 5 0.48 -10.98 12.57
C PHE A 5 0.33 -9.47 12.41
N LEU A 6 0.75 -8.97 11.25
CA LEU A 6 0.90 -7.54 10.99
C LEU A 6 -0.15 -7.00 10.04
N THR A 7 -1.26 -7.70 9.85
CA THR A 7 -2.38 -7.21 9.04
C THR A 7 -2.82 -5.83 9.54
N ASN A 8 -3.04 -4.90 8.63
CA ASN A 8 -3.42 -3.52 8.92
C ASN A 8 -2.31 -2.71 9.60
N GLN A 9 -1.05 -3.09 9.36
CA GLN A 9 0.12 -2.34 9.80
C GLN A 9 0.85 -1.78 8.59
N PHE A 10 1.49 -0.62 8.75
CA PHE A 10 2.49 -0.17 7.80
C PHE A 10 3.83 -0.81 8.12
N LEU A 11 4.53 -1.25 7.09
CA LEU A 11 5.95 -1.61 7.15
C LEU A 11 6.74 -0.43 6.63
N ILE A 12 7.61 0.11 7.48
CA ILE A 12 8.45 1.25 7.12
C ILE A 12 9.83 0.71 6.86
N ALA A 13 10.35 0.87 5.64
CA ALA A 13 11.69 0.41 5.30
C ALA A 13 12.72 1.14 6.15
N MET A 14 13.61 0.39 6.82
CA MET A 14 14.72 1.01 7.53
C MET A 14 15.62 1.74 6.53
N PRO A 15 16.21 2.88 6.91
CA PRO A 15 17.06 3.65 5.98
C PRO A 15 18.19 2.86 5.36
N GLY A 16 18.70 1.83 6.04
CA GLY A 16 19.75 0.97 5.51
C GLY A 16 19.30 -0.13 4.57
N LEU A 17 17.99 -0.28 4.33
CA LEU A 17 17.47 -1.29 3.43
C LEU A 17 17.79 -0.89 1.99
N SER A 18 18.63 -1.67 1.32
CA SER A 18 19.15 -1.32 0.00
C SER A 18 18.45 -2.02 -1.16
N ASP A 19 17.53 -2.96 -0.89
CA ASP A 19 16.76 -3.63 -1.93
C ASP A 19 16.01 -2.59 -2.78
N PRO A 20 16.26 -2.50 -4.09
CA PRO A 20 15.66 -1.47 -4.92
C PRO A 20 14.13 -1.54 -4.99
N ASN A 21 13.55 -2.71 -4.72
CA ASN A 21 12.09 -2.84 -4.68
C ASN A 21 11.48 -2.20 -3.44
N PHE A 22 12.25 -2.04 -2.36
CA PHE A 22 11.71 -1.65 -1.06
C PHE A 22 12.44 -0.51 -0.37
N ALA A 23 13.55 -0.02 -0.92
CA ALA A 23 14.29 1.09 -0.30
C ALA A 23 13.39 2.31 -0.12
N GLN A 24 13.36 2.84 1.10
CA GLN A 24 12.57 4.01 1.48
C GLN A 24 11.06 3.87 1.22
N THR A 25 10.53 2.64 1.28
CA THR A 25 9.11 2.41 1.05
C THR A 25 8.31 2.35 2.34
N VAL A 26 7.02 2.65 2.19
CA VAL A 26 5.99 2.30 3.17
C VAL A 26 5.08 1.27 2.49
N THR A 27 4.87 0.14 3.14
CA THR A 27 4.02 -0.93 2.63
C THR A 27 2.88 -1.19 3.61
N LEU A 28 1.65 -1.22 3.12
CA LEU A 28 0.52 -1.62 3.94
C LEU A 28 0.37 -3.14 3.86
N VAL A 29 0.39 -3.81 5.00
CA VAL A 29 0.14 -5.25 5.07
C VAL A 29 -1.38 -5.46 5.02
N CYS A 30 -1.86 -6.04 3.93
CA CYS A 30 -3.29 -6.28 3.72
C CYS A 30 -3.72 -7.61 4.29
N GLU A 31 -2.82 -8.59 4.30
CA GLU A 31 -3.08 -9.92 4.86
C GLU A 31 -1.77 -10.50 5.36
N HIS A 32 -1.79 -11.10 6.54
CA HIS A 32 -0.63 -11.77 7.11
C HIS A 32 -1.12 -12.93 7.98
N ASN A 33 -0.59 -14.12 7.72
CA ASN A 33 -0.94 -15.33 8.47
C ASN A 33 0.24 -16.30 8.42
N ALA A 34 0.01 -17.52 8.92
CA ALA A 34 1.06 -18.55 8.96
C ALA A 34 1.53 -18.99 7.57
N GLN A 35 0.78 -18.68 6.53
CA GLN A 35 1.11 -19.08 5.15
C GLN A 35 1.86 -18.01 4.39
N GLY A 36 1.98 -16.80 4.92
CA GLY A 36 2.69 -15.71 4.29
C GLY A 36 2.01 -14.37 4.48
N ALA A 37 2.38 -13.39 3.66
CA ALA A 37 1.80 -12.06 3.73
C ALA A 37 1.66 -11.44 2.34
N LEU A 38 0.69 -10.54 2.23
CA LEU A 38 0.46 -9.71 1.04
C LEU A 38 0.43 -8.25 1.47
N GLY A 39 1.19 -7.40 0.78
CA GLY A 39 1.23 -5.97 1.06
C GLY A 39 1.21 -5.14 -0.20
N ILE A 40 0.88 -3.86 -0.03
CA ILE A 40 0.85 -2.88 -1.12
C ILE A 40 1.78 -1.74 -0.73
N VAL A 41 2.79 -1.49 -1.56
CA VAL A 41 3.65 -0.31 -1.40
C VAL A 41 2.82 0.93 -1.75
N ILE A 42 2.82 1.93 -0.87
CA ILE A 42 1.91 3.07 -1.00
C ILE A 42 2.62 4.39 -1.30
N ASN A 43 3.93 4.39 -1.52
CA ASN A 43 4.67 5.63 -1.78
C ASN A 43 5.55 5.60 -3.02
N ARG A 44 5.23 4.73 -3.99
CA ARG A 44 5.92 4.72 -5.30
C ARG A 44 4.91 4.96 -6.40
N PRO A 45 4.93 6.14 -7.06
CA PRO A 45 4.00 6.40 -8.16
C PRO A 45 4.43 5.68 -9.43
N CYS A 46 3.44 5.22 -10.20
CA CYS A 46 3.63 4.83 -11.59
C CYS A 46 3.69 6.07 -12.47
N PRO A 47 4.33 6.00 -13.65
CA PRO A 47 4.30 7.10 -14.61
C PRO A 47 2.97 7.14 -15.39
N MET A 48 1.85 6.90 -14.72
CA MET A 48 0.53 6.96 -15.34
C MET A 48 -0.51 7.43 -14.32
N THR A 49 -1.58 8.01 -14.82
CA THR A 49 -2.73 8.41 -14.02
C THR A 49 -3.81 7.33 -14.07
N LEU A 50 -4.77 7.45 -13.15
CA LEU A 50 -5.91 6.54 -13.14
C LEU A 50 -6.76 6.70 -14.41
N GLY A 51 -6.86 7.92 -14.97
CA GLY A 51 -7.53 8.15 -16.25
C GLY A 51 -6.91 7.35 -17.39
N GLU A 52 -5.59 7.22 -17.41
CA GLU A 52 -4.91 6.39 -18.41
C GLU A 52 -5.22 4.90 -18.23
N VAL A 53 -5.38 4.44 -16.99
CA VAL A 53 -5.83 3.07 -16.72
C VAL A 53 -7.26 2.87 -17.25
N PHE A 54 -8.15 3.82 -17.01
CA PHE A 54 -9.51 3.74 -17.54
C PHE A 54 -9.51 3.65 -19.07
N ASP A 55 -8.68 4.45 -19.73
CA ASP A 55 -8.56 4.41 -21.20
C ASP A 55 -8.09 3.03 -21.69
N GLN A 56 -7.09 2.46 -21.04
CA GLN A 56 -6.58 1.13 -21.41
C GLN A 56 -7.63 0.04 -21.22
N LEU A 57 -8.52 0.20 -20.25
CA LEU A 57 -9.60 -0.74 -19.99
C LEU A 57 -10.86 -0.47 -20.85
N GLY A 58 -10.84 0.59 -21.66
CA GLY A 58 -11.98 0.95 -22.49
C GLY A 58 -13.15 1.52 -21.70
N LEU A 59 -12.88 2.14 -20.55
CA LEU A 59 -13.92 2.69 -19.68
C LEU A 59 -14.15 4.16 -19.98
N ASP A 60 -15.42 4.57 -20.07
CA ASP A 60 -15.78 5.98 -20.16
C ASP A 60 -15.64 6.62 -18.78
N ALA A 61 -14.68 7.54 -18.67
CA ALA A 61 -14.32 8.19 -17.41
C ALA A 61 -14.72 9.67 -17.38
N THR A 62 -15.63 10.10 -18.24
CA THR A 62 -16.04 11.52 -18.31
C THR A 62 -16.66 12.01 -17.00
N ARG A 63 -17.24 11.12 -16.20
CA ARG A 63 -17.84 11.45 -14.90
C ARG A 63 -16.91 11.19 -13.72
N SER A 64 -15.71 10.69 -13.96
CA SER A 64 -14.77 10.36 -12.87
C SER A 64 -14.24 11.63 -12.21
N THR A 65 -14.15 11.59 -10.89
CA THR A 65 -13.52 12.65 -10.09
C THR A 65 -12.08 12.31 -9.72
N VAL A 66 -11.57 11.12 -10.12
CA VAL A 66 -10.27 10.62 -9.72
C VAL A 66 -9.33 10.35 -10.90
N SER A 67 -9.72 10.72 -12.12
CA SER A 67 -8.90 10.46 -13.33
C SER A 67 -7.50 11.05 -13.25
N GLY A 68 -7.32 12.16 -12.54
CA GLY A 68 -6.03 12.81 -12.38
C GLY A 68 -5.15 12.20 -11.29
N ASP A 69 -5.67 11.25 -10.52
CA ASP A 69 -4.92 10.66 -9.41
C ASP A 69 -3.81 9.75 -9.93
N ALA A 70 -2.68 9.75 -9.20
CA ALA A 70 -1.58 8.86 -9.51
C ALA A 70 -1.94 7.42 -9.19
N VAL A 71 -1.48 6.51 -10.03
CA VAL A 71 -1.52 5.07 -9.75
C VAL A 71 -0.19 4.68 -9.12
N LEU A 72 -0.22 3.80 -8.13
CA LEU A 72 0.98 3.39 -7.41
C LEU A 72 1.56 2.11 -7.96
N GLN A 73 2.88 1.95 -7.83
CA GLN A 73 3.56 0.66 -7.99
C GLN A 73 3.47 -0.06 -6.65
N GLY A 74 2.51 -0.98 -6.52
CA GLY A 74 2.22 -1.64 -5.26
C GLY A 74 3.20 -2.75 -4.87
N GLY A 75 4.06 -3.19 -5.80
CA GLY A 75 5.07 -4.20 -5.55
C GLY A 75 5.49 -4.90 -6.83
N PRO A 76 6.47 -5.81 -6.71
CA PRO A 76 7.09 -6.45 -7.89
C PRO A 76 6.30 -7.63 -8.45
N VAL A 77 5.23 -8.10 -7.78
CA VAL A 77 4.48 -9.28 -8.20
C VAL A 77 3.22 -8.85 -8.96
N GLN A 78 2.93 -9.50 -10.08
CA GLN A 78 1.74 -9.23 -10.91
C GLN A 78 1.55 -7.74 -11.19
N THR A 79 2.54 -7.11 -11.77
CA THR A 79 2.62 -5.66 -11.95
C THR A 79 1.55 -5.09 -12.91
N ASP A 80 0.84 -5.94 -13.62
CA ASP A 80 -0.27 -5.56 -14.50
C ASP A 80 -1.64 -5.69 -13.83
N ARG A 81 -1.69 -6.20 -12.60
CA ARG A 81 -2.94 -6.40 -11.86
C ARG A 81 -3.24 -5.23 -10.93
N GLY A 82 -4.50 -4.80 -10.94
CA GLY A 82 -4.96 -3.70 -10.09
C GLY A 82 -5.34 -4.15 -8.69
N PHE A 83 -4.94 -3.36 -7.72
CA PHE A 83 -5.28 -3.52 -6.31
C PHE A 83 -5.81 -2.18 -5.81
N VAL A 84 -7.03 -2.16 -5.28
CA VAL A 84 -7.69 -0.93 -4.87
C VAL A 84 -7.90 -0.95 -3.37
N LEU A 85 -7.22 -0.04 -2.67
CA LEU A 85 -7.43 0.20 -1.23
C LEU A 85 -8.48 1.28 -1.11
N HIS A 86 -9.52 1.05 -0.30
CA HIS A 86 -10.62 2.00 -0.24
C HIS A 86 -11.35 1.97 1.09
N SER A 87 -12.10 3.05 1.34
CA SER A 87 -13.00 3.12 2.48
C SER A 87 -14.07 2.03 2.39
N PRO A 88 -14.58 1.54 3.53
CA PRO A 88 -15.47 0.37 3.56
C PRO A 88 -16.94 0.70 3.30
N ASP A 89 -17.22 1.83 2.67
CA ASP A 89 -18.60 2.27 2.41
C ASP A 89 -19.30 1.44 1.35
N GLN A 90 -18.56 0.68 0.52
CA GLN A 90 -19.11 -0.20 -0.51
C GLN A 90 -18.28 -1.47 -0.61
N ARG A 91 -18.92 -2.57 -1.04
CA ARG A 91 -18.25 -3.83 -1.33
C ARG A 91 -18.40 -4.18 -2.81
N TRP A 92 -17.40 -4.85 -3.34
CA TRP A 92 -17.31 -5.24 -4.74
C TRP A 92 -17.18 -6.76 -4.84
N GLU A 93 -17.09 -7.29 -6.05
CA GLU A 93 -17.08 -8.75 -6.26
C GLU A 93 -15.96 -9.44 -5.49
N SER A 94 -14.74 -8.88 -5.50
CA SER A 94 -13.58 -9.45 -4.81
C SER A 94 -13.04 -8.46 -3.80
N THR A 95 -13.77 -8.26 -2.71
CA THR A 95 -13.40 -7.35 -1.62
C THR A 95 -12.94 -8.13 -0.40
N LEU A 96 -11.72 -7.84 0.05
CA LEU A 96 -11.13 -8.40 1.27
C LEU A 96 -11.10 -7.31 2.33
N PRO A 97 -11.73 -7.50 3.50
CA PRO A 97 -11.57 -6.56 4.60
C PRO A 97 -10.15 -6.63 5.16
N VAL A 98 -9.43 -5.52 5.13
CA VAL A 98 -8.13 -5.40 5.82
C VAL A 98 -8.38 -5.09 7.28
N SER A 99 -9.34 -4.20 7.55
CA SER A 99 -9.84 -3.86 8.89
C SER A 99 -11.28 -3.39 8.74
N ASN A 100 -11.89 -2.97 9.85
CA ASN A 100 -13.23 -2.37 9.81
C ASN A 100 -13.24 -0.99 9.16
N ARG A 101 -12.07 -0.42 8.87
CA ARG A 101 -11.94 0.92 8.26
C ARG A 101 -11.31 0.91 6.87
N LEU A 102 -10.85 -0.24 6.39
CA LEU A 102 -10.14 -0.32 5.13
C LEU A 102 -10.41 -1.65 4.46
N HIS A 103 -10.78 -1.60 3.18
CA HIS A 103 -10.97 -2.77 2.35
C HIS A 103 -9.99 -2.77 1.17
N LEU A 104 -9.69 -3.95 0.66
CA LEU A 104 -8.92 -4.16 -0.56
C LEU A 104 -9.80 -4.87 -1.58
N THR A 105 -9.93 -4.31 -2.78
CA THR A 105 -10.69 -4.93 -3.87
C THR A 105 -9.76 -5.23 -5.04
N THR A 106 -9.87 -6.41 -5.60
CA THR A 106 -9.06 -6.85 -6.74
C THR A 106 -9.89 -7.09 -8.00
N SER A 107 -11.21 -6.93 -7.94
CA SER A 107 -12.08 -7.10 -9.10
C SER A 107 -12.26 -5.80 -9.86
N ARG A 108 -12.57 -5.92 -11.17
CA ARG A 108 -12.64 -4.78 -12.07
C ARG A 108 -13.82 -3.85 -11.78
N ASP A 109 -14.88 -4.35 -11.16
CA ASP A 109 -16.11 -3.59 -10.92
C ASP A 109 -15.88 -2.30 -10.12
N VAL A 110 -14.90 -2.27 -9.21
CA VAL A 110 -14.57 -1.04 -8.48
C VAL A 110 -14.00 0.02 -9.43
N LEU A 111 -13.20 -0.38 -10.42
CA LEU A 111 -12.64 0.54 -11.42
C LEU A 111 -13.75 1.06 -12.33
N ASP A 112 -14.70 0.20 -12.75
CA ASP A 112 -15.86 0.62 -13.51
C ASP A 112 -16.65 1.71 -12.76
N ALA A 113 -16.88 1.50 -11.47
CA ALA A 113 -17.60 2.46 -10.64
C ALA A 113 -16.82 3.77 -10.49
N LEU A 114 -15.52 3.70 -10.28
CA LEU A 114 -14.67 4.90 -10.18
C LEU A 114 -14.70 5.70 -11.49
N ALA A 115 -14.70 5.03 -12.63
CA ALA A 115 -14.80 5.69 -13.93
C ALA A 115 -16.14 6.43 -14.08
N ARG A 116 -17.21 5.89 -13.49
CA ARG A 116 -18.55 6.53 -13.52
C ARG A 116 -18.74 7.61 -12.45
N GLY A 117 -17.74 7.84 -11.58
CA GLY A 117 -17.87 8.76 -10.46
C GLY A 117 -18.68 8.21 -9.29
N GLU A 118 -18.81 6.89 -9.19
CA GLU A 118 -19.68 6.21 -8.22
C GLU A 118 -18.89 5.31 -7.24
N GLY A 119 -17.58 5.38 -7.24
CA GLY A 119 -16.75 4.52 -6.41
C GLY A 119 -16.74 4.89 -4.93
N PRO A 120 -15.87 4.23 -4.14
CA PRO A 120 -15.71 4.55 -2.72
C PRO A 120 -15.28 6.00 -2.52
N LYS A 121 -15.55 6.53 -1.32
CA LYS A 121 -15.22 7.93 -0.97
C LYS A 121 -13.72 8.18 -0.94
N SER A 122 -12.97 7.23 -0.40
CA SER A 122 -11.51 7.31 -0.32
C SER A 122 -10.93 6.12 -1.05
N VAL A 123 -9.95 6.35 -1.92
CA VAL A 123 -9.42 5.31 -2.78
C VAL A 123 -7.94 5.56 -3.10
N VAL A 124 -7.18 4.47 -3.14
CA VAL A 124 -5.81 4.41 -3.64
C VAL A 124 -5.73 3.22 -4.58
N VAL A 125 -5.28 3.44 -5.81
CA VAL A 125 -5.15 2.38 -6.82
C VAL A 125 -3.68 2.06 -7.02
N ALA A 126 -3.33 0.78 -6.97
CA ALA A 126 -1.98 0.30 -7.16
C ALA A 126 -1.96 -0.80 -8.22
N LEU A 127 -0.82 -0.93 -8.90
CA LEU A 127 -0.53 -2.05 -9.79
C LEU A 127 0.55 -2.90 -9.14
N GLY A 128 0.30 -4.21 -9.06
CA GLY A 128 1.21 -5.14 -8.41
C GLY A 128 1.11 -5.15 -6.90
N TYR A 129 1.78 -6.12 -6.29
CA TYR A 129 1.80 -6.28 -4.84
C TYR A 129 3.16 -6.81 -4.38
N ALA A 130 3.40 -6.74 -3.07
CA ALA A 130 4.53 -7.35 -2.40
C ALA A 130 4.07 -8.61 -1.69
N GLY A 131 4.80 -9.71 -1.88
CA GLY A 131 4.48 -10.99 -1.26
C GLY A 131 5.60 -11.49 -0.37
N TRP A 132 5.25 -12.16 0.71
CA TRP A 132 6.17 -12.82 1.61
C TRP A 132 5.74 -14.27 1.80
N ASP A 133 6.70 -15.19 1.75
CA ASP A 133 6.45 -16.59 2.05
C ASP A 133 6.20 -16.80 3.55
N ALA A 134 5.71 -17.98 3.92
CA ALA A 134 5.47 -18.32 5.31
C ALA A 134 6.70 -18.05 6.18
N GLY A 135 6.55 -17.23 7.22
CA GLY A 135 7.61 -16.86 8.14
C GLY A 135 8.61 -15.84 7.63
N GLN A 136 8.56 -15.46 6.36
CA GLN A 136 9.53 -14.55 5.78
C GLN A 136 9.42 -13.13 6.38
N LEU A 137 8.21 -12.60 6.46
CA LEU A 137 8.00 -11.26 6.99
C LEU A 137 8.43 -11.18 8.45
N GLU A 138 8.08 -12.20 9.24
CA GLU A 138 8.46 -12.28 10.64
C GLU A 138 9.99 -12.25 10.81
N ALA A 139 10.70 -13.00 9.95
CA ALA A 139 12.16 -13.02 9.97
C ALA A 139 12.75 -11.65 9.61
N GLU A 140 12.20 -10.98 8.60
CA GLU A 140 12.68 -9.67 8.18
C GLU A 140 12.47 -8.60 9.27
N VAL A 141 11.33 -8.65 9.94
CA VAL A 141 11.06 -7.73 11.05
C VAL A 141 12.03 -7.98 12.20
N SER A 142 12.29 -9.25 12.53
CA SER A 142 13.24 -9.59 13.61
C SER A 142 14.67 -9.19 13.27
N GLN A 143 15.00 -9.07 12.00
CA GLN A 143 16.31 -8.61 11.52
C GLN A 143 16.36 -7.08 11.32
N ASN A 144 15.33 -6.37 11.74
CA ASN A 144 15.23 -4.91 11.65
C ASN A 144 15.24 -4.36 10.23
N ALA A 145 14.75 -5.13 9.26
CA ALA A 145 14.54 -4.62 7.90
C ALA A 145 13.38 -3.62 7.84
N TRP A 146 12.40 -3.79 8.70
CA TRP A 146 11.17 -3.01 8.74
C TRP A 146 10.86 -2.52 10.14
N LEU A 147 10.40 -1.28 10.24
CA LEU A 147 9.67 -0.79 11.40
C LEU A 147 8.17 -0.96 11.14
N THR A 148 7.38 -1.18 12.18
CA THR A 148 5.94 -1.38 12.04
C THR A 148 5.17 -0.35 12.85
N VAL A 149 4.04 0.09 12.30
CA VAL A 149 3.13 1.01 12.96
C VAL A 149 1.72 0.74 12.46
N PRO A 150 0.67 0.85 13.31
CA PRO A 150 -0.69 0.66 12.83
C PRO A 150 -1.04 1.60 11.68
N MET A 151 -1.87 1.12 10.75
CA MET A 151 -2.32 1.90 9.61
C MET A 151 -2.99 3.20 10.08
N ASP A 152 -2.70 4.27 9.36
CA ASP A 152 -3.27 5.60 9.57
C ASP A 152 -3.95 6.05 8.28
N GLU A 153 -5.24 6.35 8.36
CA GLU A 153 -6.03 6.70 7.18
C GLU A 153 -5.57 8.00 6.53
N ARG A 154 -5.15 8.98 7.32
CA ARG A 154 -4.67 10.25 6.77
C ARG A 154 -3.39 10.06 5.98
N LEU A 155 -2.49 9.23 6.48
CA LEU A 155 -1.26 8.93 5.76
C LEU A 155 -1.59 8.26 4.43
N LEU A 156 -2.51 7.30 4.43
CA LEU A 156 -2.83 6.53 3.23
C LEU A 156 -3.57 7.37 2.19
N PHE A 157 -4.55 8.17 2.59
CA PHE A 157 -5.45 8.84 1.66
C PHE A 157 -5.18 10.33 1.47
N GLU A 158 -4.53 10.99 2.42
CA GLU A 158 -4.40 12.45 2.40
C GLU A 158 -2.97 12.94 2.29
N THR A 159 -1.98 12.16 2.74
CA THR A 159 -0.57 12.58 2.70
C THR A 159 -0.03 12.45 1.27
N PRO A 160 0.66 13.48 0.74
CA PRO A 160 1.32 13.36 -0.56
C PRO A 160 2.25 12.15 -0.63
N ILE A 161 2.30 11.50 -1.78
CA ILE A 161 3.04 10.24 -1.96
C ILE A 161 4.50 10.40 -1.53
N GLU A 162 5.15 11.49 -1.93
CA GLU A 162 6.55 11.76 -1.64
C GLU A 162 6.85 11.99 -0.16
N ASP A 163 5.83 12.28 0.64
CA ASP A 163 5.99 12.54 2.08
C ASP A 163 5.65 11.34 2.96
N ARG A 164 5.13 10.26 2.37
CA ARG A 164 4.58 9.14 3.15
C ARG A 164 5.61 8.39 3.98
N TRP A 165 6.83 8.21 3.46
CA TRP A 165 7.87 7.51 4.21
C TRP A 165 8.24 8.26 5.50
N GLN A 166 8.51 9.56 5.39
CA GLN A 166 8.83 10.37 6.56
C GLN A 166 7.62 10.51 7.49
N ALA A 167 6.42 10.64 6.93
CA ALA A 167 5.19 10.73 7.73
C ALA A 167 4.97 9.45 8.54
N ALA A 168 5.25 8.28 7.94
CA ALA A 168 5.15 7.02 8.66
C ALA A 168 6.15 6.94 9.81
N GLY A 169 7.38 7.43 9.59
CA GLY A 169 8.38 7.52 10.66
C GLY A 169 7.90 8.40 11.80
N ARG A 170 7.25 9.53 11.50
CA ARG A 170 6.72 10.42 12.52
C ARG A 170 5.62 9.78 13.36
N LEU A 171 4.84 8.85 12.80
CA LEU A 171 3.87 8.09 13.59
C LEU A 171 4.53 7.28 14.72
N LEU A 172 5.79 6.88 14.52
CA LEU A 172 6.59 6.21 15.55
C LEU A 172 7.39 7.19 16.40
N GLY A 173 7.35 8.48 16.11
CA GLY A 173 8.13 9.47 16.80
C GLY A 173 9.61 9.49 16.40
N VAL A 174 9.96 8.98 15.21
CA VAL A 174 11.34 8.93 14.73
C VAL A 174 11.52 9.78 13.47
N ASN A 175 12.73 10.29 13.28
CA ASN A 175 13.15 10.93 12.05
C ASN A 175 14.02 9.94 11.27
N LEU A 176 13.48 9.38 10.20
CA LEU A 176 14.13 8.33 9.44
C LEU A 176 15.44 8.77 8.80
N LEU A 177 15.55 10.05 8.44
CA LEU A 177 16.77 10.59 7.85
C LEU A 177 17.94 10.60 8.85
N HIS A 178 17.63 10.68 10.15
CA HIS A 178 18.64 10.66 11.20
C HIS A 178 19.05 9.26 11.65
N LEU A 179 18.30 8.23 11.27
CA LEU A 179 18.62 6.86 11.66
C LEU A 179 19.70 6.22 10.79
N SER A 180 19.88 6.71 9.57
CA SER A 180 20.61 5.99 8.53
C SER A 180 22.10 5.84 8.78
N SER A 181 22.77 6.84 9.40
CA SER A 181 24.21 6.82 9.55
C SER A 181 24.66 6.14 10.84
N ASP A 182 23.83 6.16 11.87
CA ASP A 182 24.24 5.68 13.19
C ASP A 182 23.92 4.19 13.39
N ALA A 183 22.93 3.67 12.68
CA ALA A 183 22.54 2.27 12.83
C ALA A 183 23.64 1.30 12.39
N GLY A 184 24.55 1.73 11.52
CA GLY A 184 25.66 0.91 11.06
C GLY A 184 26.90 0.94 11.95
N HIS A 185 26.88 1.73 12.99
CA HIS A 185 28.05 1.95 13.85
C HIS A 185 27.86 1.47 15.30
N ALA A 186 26.80 0.77 15.53
CA ALA A 186 26.49 0.27 16.86
C ALA A 186 27.46 -0.82 17.33
#